data_1484a17757948b91f3be6ab9c547a39f
#
_entry.id   1484a17757948b91f3be6ab9c547a39f
#
_cell.length_a   1.000
_cell.length_b   1.000
_cell.length_c   1.000
_cell.angle_alpha   90.00
_cell.angle_beta   90.00
_cell.angle_gamma   90.00
#
_symmetry.space_group_name_H-M   'P 1'
#
loop_
_entity.id
_entity.type
_entity.pdbx_description
1 polymer ?
#
loop_
_entity_poly.entity_id
_entity_poly.type
_entity_poly.pdbx_seq_one_letter_code
_entity_poly.pdbx_strand_id
1 'polypeptide(L)'
;MAEHVQESLDRMVAPLRDLMDRQIFSETEIKTIVERRRESEYLLRRVAARKADFLRYIKAEQDLERLRQIRTKQRKRDHLKSQIPDEQSQKQHIGDVHIVQNLHLLFVRAIRKFRSDLSLHLLHADFCKQMKSYSRLGKVYSEALQIFPRQSGLWIEAASNEFFGPNRSIRNARILLQRGIRFNKTAEDIWCQMFSLEMHYAQTLRGRKQILLGAKVTEEIAESAGYKIAEVIYKNAVKAVPHSIPFRLRLLDICRKFPDSEALMEFIQEQLETDFGEQPEAWIARALFEAEKGLIMNGSESDDEEEEEPQRPSKKQRKKDGAVAMLEKAIDALPSDRMHLQAFEFARKYKEELEGKGNSIVQVQEFLDLLETRISSHLSSELALEYADYLLECNKVLEALASLENFCTNKKPVDSSPWIQLAGLSSSPKTVLSRATKCVPMSSAGEHLKVLLQLFGYQLGAEEDNSILFQTFQRLLLLSPSTQSLFIEDLGACQSFGLHSIAEACVEYLEHAARIGLPAVRKVYSLVLFNSSIQVNDTNMEELQHFVERSATLESKDKARRRRIYERALEMFEGTDLEHAIRKLREKNAAKLY
;
A
#
# COMPACT_ATOMS: atom_id res chain seq x y z
N MET A 1 -4.05 22.56 46.96
CA MET A 1 -4.63 22.28 45.63
C MET A 1 -5.68 23.29 45.21
N ALA A 2 -6.65 23.62 46.06
CA ALA A 2 -7.70 24.60 45.74
C ALA A 2 -7.15 26.00 45.43
N GLU A 3 -6.18 26.49 46.21
CA GLU A 3 -5.55 27.81 46.05
C GLU A 3 -4.92 27.97 44.63
N HIS A 4 -4.17 27.00 44.18
CA HIS A 4 -3.57 27.07 42.84
C HIS A 4 -4.58 26.96 41.68
N VAL A 5 -5.72 26.28 41.89
CA VAL A 5 -6.80 26.28 40.92
C VAL A 5 -7.44 27.66 40.90
N GLN A 6 -7.66 28.24 42.06
CA GLN A 6 -8.21 29.59 42.18
C GLN A 6 -7.29 30.64 41.55
N GLU A 7 -5.98 30.59 41.82
CA GLU A 7 -4.99 31.46 41.19
C GLU A 7 -5.01 31.34 39.64
N SER A 8 -5.17 30.12 39.11
CA SER A 8 -5.29 29.89 37.66
C SER A 8 -6.57 30.50 37.12
N LEU A 9 -7.68 30.43 37.84
CA LEU A 9 -8.95 31.02 37.44
C LEU A 9 -8.93 32.55 37.52
N ASP A 10 -8.30 33.12 38.56
CA ASP A 10 -8.19 34.57 38.76
C ASP A 10 -7.41 35.22 37.60
N ARG A 11 -6.38 34.57 37.07
CA ARG A 11 -5.64 35.03 35.86
C ARG A 11 -6.50 35.08 34.61
N MET A 12 -7.61 34.34 34.57
CA MET A 12 -8.51 34.28 33.40
C MET A 12 -9.62 35.31 33.45
N VAL A 13 -9.85 35.98 34.60
CA VAL A 13 -10.97 36.91 34.79
C VAL A 13 -10.91 38.11 33.84
N ALA A 14 -9.74 38.77 33.77
CA ALA A 14 -9.60 39.94 32.91
C ALA A 14 -9.78 39.64 31.40
N PRO A 15 -9.16 38.58 30.84
CA PRO A 15 -9.39 38.16 29.46
C PRO A 15 -10.84 37.75 29.16
N LEU A 16 -11.52 37.07 30.08
CA LEU A 16 -12.92 36.66 29.90
C LEU A 16 -13.87 37.86 29.95
N ARG A 17 -13.56 38.85 30.79
CA ARG A 17 -14.32 40.12 30.84
C ARG A 17 -14.19 40.88 29.52
N ASP A 18 -12.98 40.97 28.93
CA ASP A 18 -12.76 41.58 27.62
C ASP A 18 -13.63 40.92 26.53
N LEU A 19 -13.75 39.58 26.54
CA LEU A 19 -14.58 38.83 25.59
C LEU A 19 -16.07 39.08 25.81
N MET A 20 -16.52 39.32 27.06
CA MET A 20 -17.87 39.67 27.42
C MET A 20 -18.21 41.11 27.00
N ASP A 21 -17.34 42.07 27.33
CA ASP A 21 -17.53 43.50 26.97
C ASP A 21 -17.62 43.68 25.46
N ARG A 22 -16.87 42.88 24.70
CA ARG A 22 -16.98 42.84 23.23
C ARG A 22 -18.16 42.02 22.72
N GLN A 23 -19.02 41.48 23.59
CA GLN A 23 -20.18 40.65 23.22
C GLN A 23 -19.87 39.46 22.32
N ILE A 24 -18.67 38.88 22.44
CA ILE A 24 -18.27 37.65 21.74
C ILE A 24 -18.89 36.43 22.43
N PHE A 25 -18.93 36.46 23.76
CA PHE A 25 -19.63 35.49 24.61
C PHE A 25 -20.58 36.17 25.57
N SER A 26 -21.71 35.51 25.83
CA SER A 26 -22.68 35.97 26.84
C SER A 26 -22.17 35.66 28.26
N GLU A 27 -22.73 36.34 29.25
CA GLU A 27 -22.42 36.10 30.67
C GLU A 27 -22.66 34.63 31.09
N THR A 28 -23.76 34.05 30.60
CA THR A 28 -24.08 32.62 30.85
C THR A 28 -23.07 31.69 30.27
N GLU A 29 -22.61 31.95 29.03
CA GLU A 29 -21.53 31.15 28.39
C GLU A 29 -20.20 31.28 29.15
N ILE A 30 -19.85 32.48 29.62
CA ILE A 30 -18.64 32.70 30.41
C ILE A 30 -18.67 31.91 31.71
N LYS A 31 -19.81 31.90 32.43
CA LYS A 31 -19.98 31.07 33.62
C LYS A 31 -19.74 29.59 33.32
N THR A 32 -20.32 29.08 32.24
CA THR A 32 -20.12 27.68 31.78
C THR A 32 -18.67 27.40 31.41
N ILE A 33 -17.97 28.34 30.76
CA ILE A 33 -16.55 28.21 30.43
C ILE A 33 -15.70 28.12 31.71
N VAL A 34 -15.97 28.99 32.69
CA VAL A 34 -15.22 28.98 33.96
C VAL A 34 -15.45 27.69 34.74
N GLU A 35 -16.68 27.20 34.82
CA GLU A 35 -16.99 25.91 35.48
C GLU A 35 -16.27 24.76 34.82
N ARG A 36 -16.34 24.64 33.48
CA ARG A 36 -15.62 23.59 32.73
C ARG A 36 -14.11 23.66 32.91
N ARG A 37 -13.53 24.86 32.93
CA ARG A 37 -12.11 25.06 33.22
C ARG A 37 -11.74 24.64 34.63
N ARG A 38 -12.58 24.99 35.61
CA ARG A 38 -12.41 24.61 37.01
C ARG A 38 -12.37 23.09 37.18
N GLU A 39 -13.36 22.40 36.59
CA GLU A 39 -13.41 20.93 36.61
C GLU A 39 -12.18 20.32 35.95
N SER A 40 -11.80 20.81 34.78
CA SER A 40 -10.62 20.34 34.06
C SER A 40 -9.34 20.56 34.85
N GLU A 41 -9.13 21.71 35.47
CA GLU A 41 -7.96 21.99 36.33
C GLU A 41 -7.90 21.06 37.55
N TYR A 42 -9.03 20.75 38.21
CA TYR A 42 -9.08 19.75 39.25
C TYR A 42 -8.69 18.36 38.77
N LEU A 43 -9.15 17.95 37.58
CA LEU A 43 -8.79 16.67 36.95
C LEU A 43 -7.29 16.58 36.67
N LEU A 44 -6.69 17.65 36.12
CA LEU A 44 -5.28 17.68 35.80
C LEU A 44 -4.33 17.68 37.02
N ARG A 45 -4.82 18.17 38.17
CA ARG A 45 -4.03 18.22 39.39
C ARG A 45 -4.10 16.95 40.25
N ARG A 46 -4.90 15.95 39.83
CA ARG A 46 -4.90 14.63 40.48
C ARG A 46 -3.52 13.98 40.34
N VAL A 47 -3.12 13.21 41.34
CA VAL A 47 -1.86 12.45 41.32
C VAL A 47 -1.80 11.55 40.08
N ALA A 48 -2.91 10.88 39.77
CA ALA A 48 -3.07 9.98 38.61
C ALA A 48 -3.77 10.64 37.41
N ALA A 49 -3.49 11.91 37.10
CA ALA A 49 -4.04 12.53 35.91
C ALA A 49 -3.57 11.80 34.63
N ARG A 50 -4.52 11.40 33.78
CA ARG A 50 -4.28 10.62 32.57
C ARG A 50 -4.05 11.54 31.35
N LYS A 51 -3.37 11.01 30.33
CA LYS A 51 -3.21 11.70 29.02
C LYS A 51 -4.56 12.14 28.45
N ALA A 52 -5.59 11.29 28.56
CA ALA A 52 -6.93 11.57 28.07
C ALA A 52 -7.56 12.83 28.70
N ASP A 53 -7.25 13.14 29.99
CA ASP A 53 -7.79 14.33 30.65
C ASP A 53 -7.19 15.61 30.05
N PHE A 54 -5.88 15.61 29.76
CA PHE A 54 -5.22 16.70 29.04
C PHE A 54 -5.78 16.88 27.65
N LEU A 55 -5.93 15.81 26.88
CA LEU A 55 -6.44 15.88 25.50
C LEU A 55 -7.89 16.38 25.46
N ARG A 56 -8.72 15.98 26.42
CA ARG A 56 -10.11 16.43 26.53
C ARG A 56 -10.19 17.94 26.82
N TYR A 57 -9.35 18.42 27.73
CA TYR A 57 -9.28 19.84 28.04
C TYR A 57 -8.73 20.65 26.85
N ILE A 58 -7.65 20.20 26.23
CA ILE A 58 -7.06 20.84 25.04
C ILE A 58 -8.11 20.93 23.91
N LYS A 59 -8.86 19.87 23.66
CA LYS A 59 -9.91 19.86 22.62
C LYS A 59 -11.01 20.87 22.95
N ALA A 60 -11.46 20.93 24.19
CA ALA A 60 -12.49 21.89 24.60
C ALA A 60 -12.03 23.34 24.42
N GLU A 61 -10.76 23.65 24.73
CA GLU A 61 -10.20 24.99 24.52
C GLU A 61 -9.96 25.30 23.04
N GLN A 62 -9.62 24.30 22.21
CA GLN A 62 -9.52 24.46 20.75
C GLN A 62 -10.91 24.76 20.12
N ASP A 63 -11.93 24.08 20.59
CA ASP A 63 -13.30 24.32 20.12
C ASP A 63 -13.79 25.72 20.55
N LEU A 64 -13.43 26.14 21.76
CA LEU A 64 -13.70 27.50 22.23
C LEU A 64 -13.00 28.56 21.37
N GLU A 65 -11.73 28.34 21.01
CA GLU A 65 -10.99 29.26 20.14
C GLU A 65 -11.58 29.32 18.73
N ARG A 66 -12.01 28.19 18.18
CA ARG A 66 -12.72 28.15 16.88
C ARG A 66 -14.01 28.97 16.93
N LEU A 67 -14.80 28.78 18.00
CA LEU A 67 -16.04 29.53 18.18
C LEU A 67 -15.79 31.04 18.28
N ARG A 68 -14.76 31.43 19.07
CA ARG A 68 -14.33 32.84 19.17
C ARG A 68 -13.97 33.42 17.80
N GLN A 69 -13.16 32.69 17.02
CA GLN A 69 -12.74 33.13 15.68
C GLN A 69 -13.93 33.28 14.73
N ILE A 70 -14.90 32.36 14.75
CA ILE A 70 -16.10 32.43 13.92
C ILE A 70 -16.91 33.66 14.29
N ARG A 71 -17.20 33.85 15.59
CA ARG A 71 -17.99 34.99 16.08
C ARG A 71 -17.31 36.35 15.81
N THR A 72 -15.99 36.40 15.99
CA THR A 72 -15.22 37.62 15.67
C THR A 72 -15.27 37.93 14.16
N LYS A 73 -15.20 36.91 13.28
CA LYS A 73 -15.35 37.11 11.84
C LYS A 73 -16.78 37.55 11.45
N GLN A 74 -17.79 36.96 12.06
CA GLN A 74 -19.17 37.36 11.84
C GLN A 74 -19.41 38.83 12.23
N ARG A 75 -18.95 39.21 13.42
CA ARG A 75 -19.05 40.56 13.91
C ARG A 75 -18.35 41.59 13.00
N LYS A 76 -17.15 41.28 12.55
CA LYS A 76 -16.44 42.12 11.58
C LYS A 76 -17.20 42.29 10.27
N ARG A 77 -17.89 41.25 9.79
CA ARG A 77 -18.74 41.33 8.59
C ARG A 77 -19.96 42.20 8.82
N ASP A 78 -20.56 42.11 10.01
CA ASP A 78 -21.76 42.89 10.35
C ASP A 78 -21.41 44.39 10.53
N HIS A 79 -20.27 44.70 11.15
CA HIS A 79 -19.75 46.07 11.23
C HIS A 79 -19.40 46.64 9.85
N LEU A 80 -18.83 45.83 8.95
CA LEU A 80 -18.53 46.28 7.59
C LEU A 80 -19.79 46.63 6.79
N LYS A 81 -20.91 45.94 7.05
CA LYS A 81 -22.22 46.22 6.43
C LYS A 81 -22.86 47.48 7.00
N SER A 82 -22.61 47.80 8.26
CA SER A 82 -23.19 48.96 8.94
C SER A 82 -22.44 50.28 8.72
N GLN A 83 -21.34 50.31 7.96
CA GLN A 83 -20.52 51.50 7.66
C GLN A 83 -20.01 52.28 8.89
N ILE A 84 -20.03 51.70 10.08
CA ILE A 84 -19.54 52.36 11.29
C ILE A 84 -18.03 52.08 11.40
N PRO A 85 -17.19 53.12 11.51
CA PRO A 85 -15.73 52.92 11.68
C PRO A 85 -15.47 52.26 13.04
N ASP A 86 -14.92 51.07 13.02
CA ASP A 86 -14.51 50.34 14.22
C ASP A 86 -13.06 50.72 14.58
N GLU A 87 -12.83 51.76 15.33
CA GLU A 87 -11.51 52.21 15.80
C GLU A 87 -10.80 51.14 16.66
N GLN A 88 -11.55 50.18 17.18
CA GLN A 88 -11.05 49.10 18.02
C GLN A 88 -10.57 47.86 17.23
N SER A 89 -10.87 47.75 15.93
CA SER A 89 -10.61 46.59 15.10
C SER A 89 -9.12 46.28 14.88
N GLN A 90 -8.21 47.24 15.11
CA GLN A 90 -6.77 47.10 14.86
C GLN A 90 -5.93 46.68 16.09
N LYS A 91 -6.48 46.76 17.30
CA LYS A 91 -5.74 46.42 18.52
C LYS A 91 -5.84 44.92 18.84
N GLN A 92 -4.72 44.29 19.16
CA GLN A 92 -4.74 42.94 19.72
C GLN A 92 -5.37 42.99 21.11
N HIS A 93 -6.54 42.36 21.26
CA HIS A 93 -7.24 42.31 22.53
C HIS A 93 -6.67 41.18 23.41
N ILE A 94 -6.67 41.42 24.72
CA ILE A 94 -6.14 40.50 25.72
C ILE A 94 -6.89 39.14 25.67
N GLY A 95 -8.22 39.17 25.50
CA GLY A 95 -9.04 37.96 25.40
C GLY A 95 -8.69 37.06 24.20
N ASP A 96 -8.32 37.66 23.05
CA ASP A 96 -7.98 36.92 21.83
C ASP A 96 -6.66 36.14 21.96
N VAL A 97 -5.69 36.71 22.67
CA VAL A 97 -4.35 36.13 22.85
C VAL A 97 -4.37 35.10 23.98
N HIS A 98 -5.18 35.35 25.01
CA HIS A 98 -5.19 34.53 26.23
C HIS A 98 -5.60 33.08 25.98
N ILE A 99 -6.62 32.80 25.18
CA ILE A 99 -7.06 31.43 24.88
C ILE A 99 -5.93 30.63 24.21
N VAL A 100 -5.26 31.24 23.24
CA VAL A 100 -4.14 30.62 22.53
C VAL A 100 -2.95 30.40 23.47
N GLN A 101 -2.66 31.37 24.36
CA GLN A 101 -1.61 31.22 25.37
C GLN A 101 -1.94 30.09 26.36
N ASN A 102 -3.18 30.00 26.82
CA ASN A 102 -3.63 28.92 27.70
C ASN A 102 -3.47 27.55 27.05
N LEU A 103 -3.87 27.41 25.77
CA LEU A 103 -3.66 26.19 24.99
C LEU A 103 -2.18 25.78 24.93
N HIS A 104 -1.29 26.73 24.66
CA HIS A 104 0.14 26.46 24.67
C HIS A 104 0.65 26.00 26.04
N LEU A 105 0.16 26.60 27.13
CA LEU A 105 0.53 26.20 28.49
C LEU A 105 0.01 24.79 28.82
N LEU A 106 -1.20 24.44 28.37
CA LEU A 106 -1.75 23.11 28.54
C LEU A 106 -0.91 22.04 27.79
N PHE A 107 -0.51 22.32 26.56
CA PHE A 107 0.40 21.43 25.82
C PHE A 107 1.74 21.26 26.53
N VAL A 108 2.36 22.35 26.99
CA VAL A 108 3.63 22.28 27.74
C VAL A 108 3.47 21.47 29.03
N ARG A 109 2.37 21.63 29.78
CA ARG A 109 2.07 20.85 30.98
C ARG A 109 1.89 19.37 30.66
N ALA A 110 1.17 19.05 29.57
CA ALA A 110 0.98 17.68 29.08
C ALA A 110 2.30 17.03 28.70
N ILE A 111 3.13 17.71 27.92
CA ILE A 111 4.45 17.24 27.48
C ILE A 111 5.40 17.02 28.66
N ARG A 112 5.42 17.92 29.64
CA ARG A 112 6.23 17.73 30.85
C ARG A 112 5.85 16.49 31.65
N LYS A 113 4.54 16.17 31.72
CA LYS A 113 4.04 15.00 32.43
C LYS A 113 4.25 13.70 31.65
N PHE A 114 4.07 13.73 30.33
CA PHE A 114 4.18 12.57 29.43
C PHE A 114 5.32 12.76 28.42
N ARG A 115 6.53 12.92 28.95
CA ARG A 115 7.72 13.32 28.19
C ARG A 115 8.11 12.34 27.07
N SER A 116 7.82 11.05 27.26
CA SER A 116 8.11 9.99 26.29
C SER A 116 7.06 9.85 25.16
N ASP A 117 6.05 10.71 25.16
CA ASP A 117 4.95 10.61 24.21
C ASP A 117 5.13 11.59 23.04
N LEU A 118 5.60 11.06 21.90
CA LEU A 118 5.79 11.82 20.68
C LEU A 118 4.51 12.47 20.16
N SER A 119 3.36 11.81 20.34
CA SER A 119 2.08 12.30 19.78
C SER A 119 1.68 13.67 20.35
N LEU A 120 2.03 13.97 21.60
CA LEU A 120 1.75 15.27 22.22
C LEU A 120 2.59 16.40 21.60
N HIS A 121 3.84 16.11 21.25
CA HIS A 121 4.69 17.07 20.54
C HIS A 121 4.17 17.37 19.14
N LEU A 122 3.72 16.34 18.41
CA LEU A 122 3.13 16.51 17.07
C LEU A 122 1.83 17.30 17.15
N LEU A 123 0.92 16.98 18.07
CA LEU A 123 -0.31 17.73 18.27
C LEU A 123 -0.04 19.20 18.61
N HIS A 124 0.98 19.48 19.44
CA HIS A 124 1.38 20.86 19.75
C HIS A 124 1.96 21.57 18.53
N ALA A 125 2.77 20.88 17.73
CA ALA A 125 3.31 21.43 16.49
C ALA A 125 2.19 21.77 15.48
N ASP A 126 1.22 20.88 15.31
CA ASP A 126 0.08 21.11 14.43
C ASP A 126 -0.79 22.28 14.91
N PHE A 127 -1.00 22.39 16.21
CA PHE A 127 -1.68 23.55 16.79
C PHE A 127 -0.89 24.85 16.50
N CYS A 128 0.44 24.83 16.65
CA CYS A 128 1.28 26.00 16.33
C CYS A 128 1.18 26.38 14.84
N LYS A 129 1.13 25.39 13.92
CA LYS A 129 0.94 25.61 12.48
C LYS A 129 -0.43 26.27 12.21
N GLN A 130 -1.51 25.77 12.82
CA GLN A 130 -2.86 26.31 12.68
C GLN A 130 -2.96 27.77 13.16
N MET A 131 -2.32 28.09 14.29
CA MET A 131 -2.31 29.44 14.86
C MET A 131 -1.23 30.34 14.27
N LYS A 132 -0.45 29.87 13.29
CA LYS A 132 0.68 30.58 12.68
C LYS A 132 1.72 31.08 13.70
N SER A 133 1.87 30.35 14.81
CA SER A 133 2.81 30.66 15.91
C SER A 133 4.20 30.08 15.63
N TYR A 134 4.84 30.52 14.54
CA TYR A 134 6.08 29.92 14.01
C TYR A 134 7.28 29.98 14.96
N SER A 135 7.42 31.08 15.73
CA SER A 135 8.50 31.16 16.72
C SER A 135 8.38 30.10 17.83
N ARG A 136 7.14 29.80 18.25
CA ARG A 136 6.88 28.73 19.22
C ARG A 136 7.03 27.35 18.60
N LEU A 137 6.62 27.19 17.35
CA LEU A 137 6.77 25.96 16.58
C LEU A 137 8.23 25.51 16.50
N GLY A 138 9.16 26.43 16.24
CA GLY A 138 10.60 26.14 16.25
C GLY A 138 11.10 25.63 17.62
N LYS A 139 10.57 26.20 18.72
CA LYS A 139 10.91 25.70 20.09
C LYS A 139 10.35 24.30 20.34
N VAL A 140 9.10 24.03 19.93
CA VAL A 140 8.46 22.71 20.05
C VAL A 140 9.27 21.65 19.29
N TYR A 141 9.68 21.93 18.04
CA TYR A 141 10.53 21.01 17.29
C TYR A 141 11.90 20.82 17.96
N SER A 142 12.55 21.89 18.45
CA SER A 142 13.84 21.76 19.11
C SER A 142 13.78 20.91 20.39
N GLU A 143 12.71 21.04 21.19
CA GLU A 143 12.48 20.21 22.37
C GLU A 143 12.19 18.75 21.98
N ALA A 144 11.35 18.53 20.97
CA ALA A 144 11.02 17.19 20.46
C ALA A 144 12.26 16.46 19.90
N LEU A 145 13.12 17.15 19.15
CA LEU A 145 14.34 16.59 18.58
C LEU A 145 15.41 16.24 19.62
N GLN A 146 15.42 16.93 20.78
CA GLN A 146 16.29 16.56 21.89
C GLN A 146 15.85 15.24 22.55
N ILE A 147 14.54 14.95 22.59
CA ILE A 147 13.98 13.76 23.21
C ILE A 147 13.98 12.58 22.23
N PHE A 148 13.65 12.83 20.96
CA PHE A 148 13.45 11.82 19.92
C PHE A 148 14.40 11.99 18.70
N PRO A 149 15.74 11.96 18.90
CA PRO A 149 16.69 12.23 17.80
C PRO A 149 16.70 11.18 16.70
N ARG A 150 16.20 9.96 16.99
CA ARG A 150 16.12 8.86 16.01
C ARG A 150 14.86 8.86 15.14
N GLN A 151 13.94 9.79 15.36
CA GLN A 151 12.74 9.92 14.52
C GLN A 151 13.03 10.81 13.31
N SER A 152 13.19 10.18 12.14
CA SER A 152 13.50 10.89 10.88
C SER A 152 12.45 11.94 10.51
N GLY A 153 11.17 11.61 10.68
CA GLY A 153 10.05 12.50 10.35
C GLY A 153 10.08 13.84 11.07
N LEU A 154 10.55 13.89 12.33
CA LEU A 154 10.67 15.16 13.06
C LEU A 154 11.71 16.10 12.45
N TRP A 155 12.85 15.57 11.99
CA TRP A 155 13.87 16.36 11.34
C TRP A 155 13.37 16.92 10.00
N ILE A 156 12.62 16.09 9.27
CA ILE A 156 12.00 16.47 7.98
C ILE A 156 10.99 17.59 8.19
N GLU A 157 10.07 17.44 9.15
CA GLU A 157 9.07 18.47 9.43
C GLU A 157 9.69 19.78 9.92
N ALA A 158 10.67 19.70 10.83
CA ALA A 158 11.37 20.88 11.31
C ALA A 158 12.09 21.62 10.19
N ALA A 159 12.79 20.91 9.31
CA ALA A 159 13.49 21.48 8.17
C ALA A 159 12.53 22.07 7.13
N SER A 160 11.43 21.39 6.84
CA SER A 160 10.38 21.86 5.95
C SER A 160 9.74 23.16 6.47
N ASN A 161 9.51 23.25 7.78
CA ASN A 161 9.02 24.48 8.40
C ASN A 161 10.00 25.65 8.28
N GLU A 162 11.30 25.42 8.41
CA GLU A 162 12.32 26.48 8.24
C GLU A 162 12.44 26.94 6.78
N PHE A 163 12.27 26.04 5.81
CA PHE A 163 12.40 26.36 4.40
C PHE A 163 11.12 26.96 3.78
N PHE A 164 9.97 26.31 3.98
CA PHE A 164 8.67 26.72 3.42
C PHE A 164 7.91 27.68 4.32
N GLY A 165 8.29 27.78 5.58
CA GLY A 165 7.71 28.70 6.55
C GLY A 165 8.08 30.16 6.31
N PRO A 166 7.68 31.07 7.21
CA PRO A 166 7.94 32.50 7.05
C PRO A 166 9.42 32.88 7.04
N ASN A 167 10.26 32.09 7.71
CA ASN A 167 11.70 32.35 7.80
C ASN A 167 12.44 32.13 6.48
N ARG A 168 11.92 31.24 5.62
CA ARG A 168 12.51 30.84 4.32
C ARG A 168 14.03 30.64 4.37
N SER A 169 14.51 30.04 5.47
CA SER A 169 15.93 29.88 5.76
C SER A 169 16.46 28.53 5.30
N ILE A 170 17.05 28.48 4.11
CA ILE A 170 17.76 27.29 3.61
C ILE A 170 18.91 26.86 4.55
N ARG A 171 19.61 27.84 5.16
CA ARG A 171 20.73 27.54 6.07
C ARG A 171 20.28 26.72 7.28
N ASN A 172 19.21 27.14 7.93
CA ASN A 172 18.67 26.43 9.09
C ASN A 172 18.15 25.05 8.70
N ALA A 173 17.42 24.96 7.59
CA ALA A 173 16.90 23.69 7.07
C ALA A 173 18.04 22.69 6.78
N ARG A 174 19.12 23.12 6.12
CA ARG A 174 20.32 22.28 5.88
C ARG A 174 20.94 21.79 7.19
N ILE A 175 21.12 22.67 8.18
CA ILE A 175 21.69 22.30 9.48
C ILE A 175 20.84 21.23 10.17
N LEU A 176 19.51 21.38 10.13
CA LEU A 176 18.60 20.42 10.73
C LEU A 176 18.69 19.05 10.03
N LEU A 177 18.63 19.01 8.70
CA LEU A 177 18.73 17.74 7.95
C LEU A 177 20.10 17.09 8.11
N GLN A 178 21.19 17.84 8.08
CA GLN A 178 22.54 17.32 8.30
C GLN A 178 22.69 16.72 9.72
N ARG A 179 22.08 17.35 10.74
CA ARG A 179 22.04 16.76 12.10
C ARG A 179 21.19 15.51 12.11
N GLY A 180 20.02 15.53 11.46
CA GLY A 180 19.15 14.37 11.32
C GLY A 180 19.83 13.17 10.67
N ILE A 181 20.60 13.39 9.60
CA ILE A 181 21.43 12.38 8.92
C ILE A 181 22.49 11.78 9.86
N ARG A 182 23.12 12.58 10.72
CA ARG A 182 24.10 12.04 11.69
C ARG A 182 23.49 11.05 12.68
N PHE A 183 22.24 11.27 13.11
CA PHE A 183 21.51 10.34 13.99
C PHE A 183 20.87 9.18 13.23
N ASN A 184 20.50 9.37 11.97
CA ASN A 184 19.72 8.42 11.17
C ASN A 184 20.40 8.21 9.80
N LYS A 185 21.60 7.65 9.78
CA LYS A 185 22.44 7.53 8.56
C LYS A 185 21.79 6.73 7.44
N THR A 186 21.03 5.68 7.80
CA THR A 186 20.39 4.76 6.86
C THR A 186 18.94 5.12 6.53
N ALA A 187 18.39 6.19 7.11
CA ALA A 187 17.03 6.61 6.85
C ALA A 187 16.92 7.30 5.47
N GLU A 188 16.34 6.61 4.52
CA GLU A 188 16.17 7.07 3.14
C GLU A 188 15.38 8.37 3.05
N ASP A 189 14.36 8.54 3.89
CA ASP A 189 13.45 9.70 3.85
C ASP A 189 14.16 11.03 4.12
N ILE A 190 15.15 11.05 5.03
CA ILE A 190 15.92 12.27 5.32
C ILE A 190 16.80 12.65 4.12
N TRP A 191 17.39 11.64 3.45
CA TRP A 191 18.20 11.87 2.26
C TRP A 191 17.34 12.38 1.09
N CYS A 192 16.15 11.78 0.88
CA CYS A 192 15.18 12.27 -0.11
C CYS A 192 14.78 13.73 0.17
N GLN A 193 14.51 14.05 1.43
CA GLN A 193 14.14 15.42 1.81
C GLN A 193 15.30 16.41 1.65
N MET A 194 16.52 16.00 1.99
CA MET A 194 17.72 16.84 1.78
C MET A 194 17.93 17.12 0.29
N PHE A 195 17.77 16.09 -0.54
CA PHE A 195 17.87 16.20 -2.00
C PHE A 195 16.78 17.12 -2.57
N SER A 196 15.52 16.89 -2.21
CA SER A 196 14.38 17.71 -2.62
C SER A 196 14.54 19.18 -2.22
N LEU A 197 15.04 19.45 -1.01
CA LEU A 197 15.28 20.80 -0.53
C LEU A 197 16.30 21.55 -1.41
N GLU A 198 17.38 20.90 -1.83
CA GLU A 198 18.38 21.50 -2.71
C GLU A 198 17.84 21.72 -4.13
N MET A 199 17.01 20.81 -4.63
CA MET A 199 16.33 20.99 -5.91
C MET A 199 15.41 22.22 -5.90
N HIS A 200 14.57 22.36 -4.89
CA HIS A 200 13.72 23.55 -4.70
C HIS A 200 14.53 24.83 -4.56
N TYR A 201 15.64 24.78 -3.83
CA TYR A 201 16.50 25.95 -3.66
C TYR A 201 17.16 26.35 -4.97
N ALA A 202 17.69 25.40 -5.74
CA ALA A 202 18.27 25.66 -7.05
C ALA A 202 17.24 26.28 -8.00
N GLN A 203 16.00 25.77 -8.03
CA GLN A 203 14.91 26.35 -8.80
C GLN A 203 14.59 27.79 -8.37
N THR A 204 14.56 28.05 -7.05
CA THR A 204 14.33 29.41 -6.52
C THR A 204 15.46 30.38 -6.94
N LEU A 205 16.69 29.92 -6.95
CA LEU A 205 17.85 30.75 -7.40
C LEU A 205 17.79 31.05 -8.90
N ARG A 206 17.37 30.06 -9.72
CA ARG A 206 17.17 30.25 -11.16
C ARG A 206 16.08 31.30 -11.43
N GLY A 207 14.93 31.17 -10.79
CA GLY A 207 13.85 32.16 -10.92
C GLY A 207 14.27 33.57 -10.53
N ARG A 208 15.05 33.71 -9.45
CA ARG A 208 15.61 35.01 -9.07
C ARG A 208 16.61 35.57 -10.11
N LYS A 209 17.46 34.73 -10.68
CA LYS A 209 18.42 35.14 -11.73
C LYS A 209 17.69 35.58 -12.99
N GLN A 210 16.67 34.84 -13.43
CA GLN A 210 15.85 35.22 -14.59
C GLN A 210 15.21 36.61 -14.42
N ILE A 211 14.70 36.92 -13.23
CA ILE A 211 14.11 38.23 -12.94
C ILE A 211 15.15 39.34 -12.95
N LEU A 212 16.35 39.07 -12.43
CA LEU A 212 17.40 40.10 -12.30
C LEU A 212 18.16 40.39 -13.62
N LEU A 213 18.35 39.38 -14.46
CA LEU A 213 19.22 39.48 -15.64
C LEU A 213 18.44 39.64 -16.96
N GLY A 214 17.12 39.53 -16.95
CA GLY A 214 16.28 39.53 -18.17
C GLY A 214 16.54 38.28 -19.05
N ALA A 215 15.69 38.09 -20.05
CA ALA A 215 15.63 36.85 -20.83
C ALA A 215 16.86 36.55 -21.74
N LYS A 216 17.83 37.47 -21.88
CA LYS A 216 18.92 37.31 -22.85
C LYS A 216 20.22 36.63 -22.34
N VAL A 217 20.31 36.26 -21.05
CA VAL A 217 21.55 35.68 -20.47
C VAL A 217 21.29 34.25 -19.93
N THR A 218 20.33 33.56 -20.52
CA THR A 218 19.79 32.33 -19.95
C THR A 218 20.63 31.07 -20.19
N GLU A 219 21.41 30.96 -21.26
CA GLU A 219 22.07 29.69 -21.61
C GLU A 219 23.40 29.46 -20.86
N GLU A 220 24.34 30.41 -20.84
CA GLU A 220 25.65 30.18 -20.19
C GLU A 220 25.62 30.14 -18.66
N ILE A 221 24.62 30.79 -18.02
CA ILE A 221 24.50 30.84 -16.54
C ILE A 221 23.63 29.69 -16.00
N ALA A 222 22.74 29.13 -16.82
CA ALA A 222 21.98 27.95 -16.47
C ALA A 222 22.91 26.73 -16.27
N GLU A 223 23.88 26.53 -17.11
CA GLU A 223 24.87 25.45 -17.03
C GLU A 223 25.78 25.53 -15.79
N SER A 224 26.19 26.73 -15.37
CA SER A 224 27.15 26.87 -14.25
C SER A 224 26.53 26.76 -12.84
N ALA A 225 25.22 26.99 -12.70
CA ALA A 225 24.50 26.92 -11.43
C ALA A 225 23.62 25.65 -11.32
N GLY A 226 23.94 24.64 -12.12
CA GLY A 226 23.22 23.39 -12.17
C GLY A 226 23.06 22.70 -10.79
N TYR A 227 22.32 21.64 -10.75
CA TYR A 227 22.05 20.84 -9.55
C TYR A 227 23.30 20.15 -8.95
N LYS A 228 24.49 20.78 -9.04
CA LYS A 228 25.79 20.25 -8.53
C LYS A 228 25.75 19.87 -7.06
N ILE A 229 25.02 20.64 -6.23
CA ILE A 229 24.88 20.32 -4.80
C ILE A 229 24.01 19.09 -4.64
N ALA A 230 22.93 18.95 -5.41
CA ALA A 230 22.08 17.78 -5.41
C ALA A 230 22.85 16.52 -5.85
N GLU A 231 23.74 16.62 -6.85
CA GLU A 231 24.63 15.54 -7.28
C GLU A 231 25.56 15.08 -6.14
N VAL A 232 26.15 16.00 -5.40
CA VAL A 232 27.00 15.68 -4.23
C VAL A 232 26.18 14.99 -3.14
N ILE A 233 24.93 15.44 -2.89
CA ILE A 233 24.04 14.81 -1.93
C ILE A 233 23.68 13.40 -2.39
N TYR A 234 23.38 13.21 -3.66
CA TYR A 234 23.11 11.91 -4.24
C TYR A 234 24.30 10.94 -4.01
N LYS A 235 25.51 11.35 -4.37
CA LYS A 235 26.73 10.55 -4.13
C LYS A 235 26.92 10.15 -2.66
N ASN A 236 26.63 11.05 -1.74
CA ASN A 236 26.72 10.76 -0.31
C ASN A 236 25.58 9.87 0.18
N ALA A 237 24.37 10.04 -0.36
CA ALA A 237 23.20 9.24 -0.05
C ALA A 237 23.38 7.78 -0.50
N VAL A 238 23.91 7.57 -1.71
CA VAL A 238 24.25 6.26 -2.25
C VAL A 238 25.31 5.55 -1.40
N LYS A 239 26.33 6.29 -0.92
CA LYS A 239 27.32 5.72 0.01
C LYS A 239 26.72 5.29 1.35
N ALA A 240 25.68 5.99 1.82
CA ALA A 240 25.01 5.68 3.07
C ALA A 240 24.01 4.53 2.94
N VAL A 241 23.34 4.40 1.77
CA VAL A 241 22.35 3.37 1.45
C VAL A 241 22.69 2.75 0.09
N PRO A 242 23.68 1.84 0.02
CA PRO A 242 24.21 1.36 -1.27
C PRO A 242 23.28 0.35 -1.98
N HIS A 243 22.46 -0.43 -1.26
CA HIS A 243 21.75 -1.59 -1.81
C HIS A 243 20.25 -1.37 -2.10
N SER A 244 19.75 -0.15 -1.99
CA SER A 244 18.33 0.13 -2.19
C SER A 244 18.05 0.75 -3.57
N ILE A 245 17.55 -0.05 -4.51
CA ILE A 245 17.04 0.45 -5.80
C ILE A 245 15.83 1.36 -5.60
N PRO A 246 14.80 0.99 -4.78
CA PRO A 246 13.65 1.84 -4.58
C PRO A 246 14.00 3.25 -4.06
N PHE A 247 15.07 3.35 -3.26
CA PHE A 247 15.57 4.64 -2.80
C PHE A 247 16.09 5.51 -3.95
N ARG A 248 16.89 4.93 -4.86
CA ARG A 248 17.41 5.65 -6.02
C ARG A 248 16.31 6.08 -6.99
N LEU A 249 15.30 5.22 -7.18
CA LEU A 249 14.12 5.55 -7.99
C LEU A 249 13.33 6.72 -7.40
N ARG A 250 13.16 6.76 -6.07
CA ARG A 250 12.53 7.93 -5.41
C ARG A 250 13.30 9.23 -5.61
N LEU A 251 14.66 9.18 -5.66
CA LEU A 251 15.45 10.36 -5.96
C LEU A 251 15.28 10.80 -7.42
N LEU A 252 15.16 9.86 -8.35
CA LEU A 252 14.86 10.11 -9.74
C LEU A 252 13.47 10.74 -9.93
N ASP A 253 12.46 10.23 -9.22
CA ASP A 253 11.10 10.79 -9.21
C ASP A 253 11.04 12.22 -8.64
N ILE A 254 11.93 12.53 -7.70
CA ILE A 254 12.08 13.93 -7.24
C ILE A 254 12.63 14.79 -8.37
N CYS A 255 13.65 14.33 -9.11
CA CYS A 255 14.23 15.10 -10.22
C CYS A 255 13.17 15.43 -11.29
N ARG A 256 12.30 14.50 -11.65
CA ARG A 256 11.21 14.68 -12.64
C ARG A 256 10.30 15.88 -12.36
N LYS A 257 10.17 16.28 -11.11
CA LYS A 257 9.33 17.43 -10.71
C LYS A 257 9.98 18.78 -11.00
N PHE A 258 11.23 18.80 -11.42
CA PHE A 258 11.99 20.02 -11.62
C PHE A 258 12.43 20.18 -13.09
N PRO A 259 12.23 21.36 -13.68
CA PRO A 259 12.69 21.64 -15.04
C PRO A 259 14.23 21.63 -15.10
N ASP A 260 14.78 21.37 -16.27
CA ASP A 260 16.22 21.36 -16.56
C ASP A 260 17.05 20.42 -15.66
N SER A 261 16.45 19.32 -15.20
CA SER A 261 17.13 18.32 -14.37
C SER A 261 17.64 17.13 -15.19
N GLU A 262 17.55 17.17 -16.52
CA GLU A 262 17.86 16.07 -17.43
C GLU A 262 19.28 15.53 -17.24
N ALA A 263 20.30 16.40 -17.19
CA ALA A 263 21.68 16.00 -16.97
C ALA A 263 21.89 15.27 -15.62
N LEU A 264 21.17 15.70 -14.57
CA LEU A 264 21.22 15.02 -13.27
C LEU A 264 20.49 13.67 -13.31
N MET A 265 19.39 13.58 -14.04
CA MET A 265 18.67 12.32 -14.23
C MET A 265 19.50 11.32 -15.03
N GLU A 266 20.14 11.74 -16.12
CA GLU A 266 21.06 10.91 -16.90
C GLU A 266 22.21 10.40 -16.01
N PHE A 267 22.82 11.27 -15.22
CA PHE A 267 23.87 10.88 -14.28
C PHE A 267 23.39 9.84 -13.25
N ILE A 268 22.20 10.01 -12.67
CA ILE A 268 21.62 9.05 -11.70
C ILE A 268 21.38 7.71 -12.37
N GLN A 269 20.92 7.70 -13.62
CA GLN A 269 20.66 6.48 -14.38
C GLN A 269 21.94 5.74 -14.77
N GLU A 270 22.98 6.44 -15.20
CA GLU A 270 24.28 5.83 -15.45
C GLU A 270 24.85 5.14 -14.20
N GLN A 271 24.74 5.81 -13.04
CA GLN A 271 25.14 5.22 -11.77
C GLN A 271 24.27 4.03 -11.36
N LEU A 272 22.98 4.05 -11.68
CA LEU A 272 22.07 2.97 -11.40
C LEU A 272 22.36 1.75 -12.29
N GLU A 273 22.71 1.97 -13.56
CA GLU A 273 23.12 0.93 -14.50
C GLU A 273 24.47 0.31 -14.11
N THR A 274 25.43 1.12 -13.68
CA THR A 274 26.75 0.61 -13.25
C THR A 274 26.68 -0.20 -11.97
N ASP A 275 25.83 0.20 -11.01
CA ASP A 275 25.74 -0.47 -9.71
C ASP A 275 24.75 -1.66 -9.69
N PHE A 276 23.69 -1.61 -10.52
CA PHE A 276 22.58 -2.57 -10.56
C PHE A 276 22.25 -3.08 -11.96
N GLY A 277 23.22 -3.09 -12.87
CA GLY A 277 23.04 -3.56 -14.24
C GLY A 277 22.56 -5.00 -14.37
N GLU A 278 22.71 -5.81 -13.31
CA GLU A 278 22.22 -7.19 -13.24
C GLU A 278 20.75 -7.29 -12.76
N GLN A 279 20.11 -6.18 -12.38
CA GLN A 279 18.76 -6.19 -11.85
C GLN A 279 17.77 -5.57 -12.85
N PRO A 280 16.66 -6.27 -13.17
CA PRO A 280 15.68 -5.82 -14.14
C PRO A 280 15.05 -4.47 -13.81
N GLU A 281 14.84 -4.17 -12.53
CA GLU A 281 14.22 -2.94 -12.06
C GLU A 281 14.99 -1.67 -12.50
N ALA A 282 16.30 -1.77 -12.61
CA ALA A 282 17.15 -0.65 -13.05
C ALA A 282 16.91 -0.33 -14.54
N TRP A 283 16.77 -1.34 -15.35
CA TRP A 283 16.51 -1.23 -16.79
C TRP A 283 15.10 -0.69 -17.08
N ILE A 284 14.10 -1.17 -16.33
CA ILE A 284 12.72 -0.67 -16.42
C ILE A 284 12.64 0.81 -16.05
N ALA A 285 13.33 1.24 -15.01
CA ALA A 285 13.39 2.64 -14.62
C ALA A 285 13.96 3.53 -15.72
N ARG A 286 14.97 3.04 -16.45
CA ARG A 286 15.56 3.74 -17.58
C ARG A 286 14.62 3.79 -18.78
N ALA A 287 13.95 2.68 -19.09
CA ALA A 287 12.94 2.64 -20.14
C ALA A 287 11.79 3.61 -19.88
N LEU A 288 11.35 3.73 -18.62
CA LEU A 288 10.32 4.67 -18.21
C LEU A 288 10.76 6.14 -18.39
N PHE A 289 12.02 6.45 -18.13
CA PHE A 289 12.56 7.79 -18.38
C PHE A 289 12.59 8.13 -19.89
N GLU A 290 13.06 7.21 -20.72
CA GLU A 290 13.09 7.43 -22.17
C GLU A 290 11.65 7.54 -22.75
N ALA A 291 10.68 6.80 -22.18
CA ALA A 291 9.27 6.92 -22.54
C ALA A 291 8.73 8.34 -22.26
N GLU A 292 9.02 8.88 -21.07
CA GLU A 292 8.60 10.23 -20.69
C GLU A 292 9.25 11.30 -21.56
N LYS A 293 10.55 11.16 -21.89
CA LYS A 293 11.27 12.07 -22.80
C LYS A 293 10.64 12.05 -24.20
N GLY A 294 10.29 10.88 -24.71
CA GLY A 294 9.60 10.73 -25.99
C GLY A 294 8.21 11.39 -26.02
N LEU A 295 7.46 11.30 -24.92
CA LEU A 295 6.12 11.91 -24.78
C LEU A 295 6.18 13.45 -24.74
N ILE A 296 7.22 14.02 -24.13
CA ILE A 296 7.40 15.48 -24.05
C ILE A 296 7.80 16.06 -25.42
N MET A 297 8.67 15.37 -26.17
CA MET A 297 9.13 15.83 -27.49
C MET A 297 8.01 15.79 -28.55
N ASN A 298 7.14 14.77 -28.49
CA ASN A 298 6.01 14.65 -29.43
C ASN A 298 4.88 15.66 -29.17
N GLY A 299 4.82 16.25 -27.97
CA GLY A 299 3.84 17.29 -27.61
C GLY A 299 4.20 18.71 -28.05
N SER A 300 5.43 18.95 -28.50
CA SER A 300 5.94 20.29 -28.89
C SER A 300 6.04 20.51 -30.40
N GLU A 301 5.73 19.52 -31.23
CA GLU A 301 5.81 19.62 -32.69
C GLU A 301 4.48 20.00 -33.39
N SER A 302 3.55 20.63 -32.70
CA SER A 302 2.34 21.16 -33.32
C SER A 302 2.38 22.68 -33.41
N ASP A 303 3.15 23.30 -34.26
CA ASP A 303 2.84 24.64 -34.83
C ASP A 303 3.96 25.25 -35.70
N ASP A 304 4.66 24.46 -36.50
CA ASP A 304 5.40 25.04 -37.65
C ASP A 304 5.16 24.21 -38.89
N GLU A 305 4.07 24.54 -39.61
CA GLU A 305 3.85 24.13 -41.00
C GLU A 305 4.83 24.90 -41.90
N GLU A 306 6.02 24.35 -42.11
CA GLU A 306 6.81 24.72 -43.30
C GLU A 306 6.40 23.83 -44.47
N GLU A 307 5.70 24.41 -45.41
CA GLU A 307 5.42 23.87 -46.74
C GLU A 307 6.74 23.52 -47.47
N GLU A 308 7.13 22.25 -47.49
CA GLU A 308 8.15 21.73 -48.40
C GLU A 308 7.54 20.76 -49.40
N GLU A 309 7.85 21.03 -50.70
CA GLU A 309 7.45 20.30 -51.91
C GLU A 309 7.70 18.78 -51.85
N PRO A 310 6.94 17.99 -52.61
CA PRO A 310 7.01 16.52 -52.58
C PRO A 310 8.22 15.99 -53.36
N GLN A 311 9.34 15.77 -52.68
CA GLN A 311 10.44 14.98 -53.22
C GLN A 311 10.42 13.55 -52.66
N ARG A 312 10.57 12.59 -53.59
CA ARG A 312 10.60 11.12 -53.50
C ARG A 312 10.93 10.51 -52.13
N PRO A 313 10.33 9.40 -51.72
CA PRO A 313 10.53 8.77 -50.44
C PRO A 313 11.92 8.14 -50.35
N SER A 314 12.91 8.88 -49.86
CA SER A 314 14.11 8.31 -49.26
C SER A 314 13.67 7.57 -48.02
N LYS A 315 14.18 6.34 -47.81
CA LYS A 315 14.01 5.53 -46.59
C LYS A 315 14.44 6.37 -45.38
N LYS A 316 13.53 7.19 -44.81
CA LYS A 316 13.66 7.74 -43.47
C LYS A 316 13.66 6.54 -42.56
N GLN A 317 14.83 6.16 -42.02
CA GLN A 317 14.92 5.27 -40.88
C GLN A 317 13.98 5.85 -39.80
N ARG A 318 12.86 5.18 -39.54
CA ARG A 318 11.97 5.52 -38.44
C ARG A 318 12.84 5.54 -37.18
N LYS A 319 12.97 6.69 -36.54
CA LYS A 319 13.62 6.78 -35.24
C LYS A 319 12.90 5.80 -34.32
N LYS A 320 13.61 4.78 -33.81
CA LYS A 320 13.05 3.84 -32.84
C LYS A 320 12.66 4.62 -31.59
N ASP A 321 11.53 4.30 -31.02
CA ASP A 321 11.11 4.83 -29.72
C ASP A 321 12.20 4.51 -28.69
N GLY A 322 12.67 5.52 -27.97
CA GLY A 322 13.78 5.38 -27.00
C GLY A 322 13.51 4.32 -25.94
N ALA A 323 12.28 4.24 -25.45
CA ALA A 323 11.86 3.24 -24.46
C ALA A 323 11.93 1.81 -25.00
N VAL A 324 11.43 1.59 -26.23
CA VAL A 324 11.49 0.27 -26.89
C VAL A 324 12.93 -0.16 -27.14
N ALA A 325 13.78 0.76 -27.64
CA ALA A 325 15.20 0.48 -27.86
C ALA A 325 15.96 0.13 -26.57
N MET A 326 15.58 0.75 -25.45
CA MET A 326 16.15 0.42 -24.14
C MET A 326 15.70 -0.95 -23.62
N LEU A 327 14.43 -1.30 -23.81
CA LEU A 327 13.92 -2.63 -23.44
C LEU A 327 14.56 -3.75 -24.26
N GLU A 328 14.77 -3.55 -25.57
CA GLU A 328 15.50 -4.51 -26.42
C GLU A 328 16.93 -4.73 -25.88
N LYS A 329 17.66 -3.65 -25.57
CA LYS A 329 19.00 -3.74 -24.97
C LYS A 329 18.99 -4.45 -23.61
N ALA A 330 17.97 -4.17 -22.79
CA ALA A 330 17.81 -4.79 -21.48
C ALA A 330 17.62 -6.31 -21.58
N ILE A 331 16.80 -6.77 -22.51
CA ILE A 331 16.56 -8.21 -22.76
C ILE A 331 17.82 -8.88 -23.31
N ASP A 332 18.55 -8.20 -24.20
CA ASP A 332 19.80 -8.76 -24.74
C ASP A 332 20.93 -8.81 -23.68
N ALA A 333 20.98 -7.84 -22.74
CA ALA A 333 21.91 -7.81 -21.63
C ALA A 333 21.56 -8.79 -20.51
N LEU A 334 20.28 -8.96 -20.22
CA LEU A 334 19.74 -9.81 -19.15
C LEU A 334 18.66 -10.74 -19.69
N PRO A 335 19.00 -11.87 -20.31
CA PRO A 335 18.03 -12.83 -20.81
C PRO A 335 17.43 -13.67 -19.67
N SER A 336 16.89 -13.02 -18.64
CA SER A 336 16.21 -13.66 -17.50
C SER A 336 14.69 -13.60 -17.67
N ASP A 337 14.00 -14.63 -17.19
CA ASP A 337 12.53 -14.70 -17.24
C ASP A 337 11.90 -13.49 -16.55
N ARG A 338 12.48 -13.05 -15.43
CA ARG A 338 12.02 -11.87 -14.67
C ARG A 338 12.15 -10.58 -15.48
N MET A 339 13.22 -10.43 -16.29
CA MET A 339 13.37 -9.28 -17.18
C MET A 339 12.32 -9.27 -18.29
N HIS A 340 12.05 -10.44 -18.91
CA HIS A 340 11.02 -10.58 -19.92
C HIS A 340 9.62 -10.21 -19.39
N LEU A 341 9.30 -10.68 -18.19
CA LEU A 341 8.03 -10.40 -17.50
C LEU A 341 7.87 -8.90 -17.24
N GLN A 342 8.85 -8.26 -16.61
CA GLN A 342 8.81 -6.84 -16.33
C GLN A 342 8.80 -5.98 -17.60
N ALA A 343 9.53 -6.39 -18.65
CA ALA A 343 9.51 -5.70 -19.93
C ALA A 343 8.12 -5.80 -20.60
N PHE A 344 7.46 -6.94 -20.47
CA PHE A 344 6.12 -7.17 -20.99
C PHE A 344 5.08 -6.32 -20.26
N GLU A 345 5.08 -6.33 -18.92
CA GLU A 345 4.20 -5.47 -18.12
C GLU A 345 4.39 -3.98 -18.44
N PHE A 346 5.67 -3.56 -18.56
CA PHE A 346 5.98 -2.17 -18.90
C PHE A 346 5.44 -1.81 -20.29
N ALA A 347 5.74 -2.63 -21.32
CA ALA A 347 5.32 -2.37 -22.68
C ALA A 347 3.78 -2.29 -22.82
N ARG A 348 3.07 -3.11 -22.04
CA ARG A 348 1.60 -3.09 -21.96
C ARG A 348 1.09 -1.77 -21.40
N LYS A 349 1.60 -1.34 -20.22
CA LYS A 349 1.21 -0.07 -19.59
C LYS A 349 1.54 1.12 -20.48
N TYR A 350 2.71 1.07 -21.13
CA TYR A 350 3.15 2.12 -22.04
C TYR A 350 2.27 2.21 -23.29
N LYS A 351 1.81 1.07 -23.83
CA LYS A 351 0.83 1.02 -24.92
C LYS A 351 -0.48 1.71 -24.53
N GLU A 352 -1.04 1.39 -23.36
CA GLU A 352 -2.28 2.00 -22.84
C GLU A 352 -2.14 3.52 -22.69
N GLU A 353 -0.99 4.00 -22.20
CA GLU A 353 -0.72 5.43 -22.08
C GLU A 353 -0.61 6.14 -23.45
N LEU A 354 -0.01 5.50 -24.44
CA LEU A 354 0.09 6.03 -25.80
C LEU A 354 -1.28 6.07 -26.49
N GLU A 355 -2.10 5.03 -26.31
CA GLU A 355 -3.48 4.99 -26.81
C GLU A 355 -4.33 6.12 -26.21
N GLY A 356 -4.22 6.34 -24.91
CA GLY A 356 -4.91 7.43 -24.22
C GLY A 356 -4.51 8.83 -24.68
N LYS A 357 -3.31 8.99 -25.25
CA LYS A 357 -2.77 10.27 -25.78
C LYS A 357 -2.87 10.39 -27.30
N GLY A 358 -3.39 9.38 -27.99
CA GLY A 358 -3.53 9.38 -29.46
C GLY A 358 -2.21 9.25 -30.23
N ASN A 359 -1.14 8.78 -29.60
CA ASN A 359 0.17 8.60 -30.21
C ASN A 359 0.28 7.27 -30.99
N SER A 360 1.30 7.15 -31.86
CA SER A 360 1.52 5.95 -32.65
C SER A 360 1.97 4.77 -31.82
N ILE A 361 1.21 3.67 -31.83
CA ILE A 361 1.44 2.43 -31.07
C ILE A 361 2.22 1.36 -31.83
N VAL A 362 2.53 1.61 -33.13
CA VAL A 362 3.06 0.58 -34.04
C VAL A 362 4.37 -0.05 -33.50
N GLN A 363 5.29 0.76 -32.99
CA GLN A 363 6.59 0.27 -32.52
C GLN A 363 6.48 -0.55 -31.22
N VAL A 364 5.58 -0.16 -30.33
CA VAL A 364 5.32 -0.89 -29.08
C VAL A 364 4.61 -2.21 -29.38
N GLN A 365 3.72 -2.22 -30.35
CA GLN A 365 3.08 -3.45 -30.79
C GLN A 365 4.08 -4.41 -31.47
N GLU A 366 4.94 -3.91 -32.38
CA GLU A 366 6.02 -4.70 -32.97
C GLU A 366 6.96 -5.30 -31.90
N PHE A 367 7.23 -4.55 -30.83
CA PHE A 367 8.03 -5.03 -29.70
C PHE A 367 7.29 -6.11 -28.88
N LEU A 368 6.00 -5.94 -28.63
CA LEU A 368 5.17 -6.96 -27.96
C LEU A 368 5.14 -8.25 -28.81
N ASP A 369 4.96 -8.16 -30.11
CA ASP A 369 4.96 -9.32 -31.03
C ASP A 369 6.33 -10.01 -31.02
N LEU A 370 7.43 -9.26 -30.93
CA LEU A 370 8.78 -9.79 -30.80
C LEU A 370 9.01 -10.48 -29.45
N LEU A 371 8.49 -9.89 -28.36
CA LEU A 371 8.48 -10.51 -27.04
C LEU A 371 7.69 -11.82 -27.05
N GLU A 372 6.54 -11.87 -27.72
CA GLU A 372 5.74 -13.09 -27.87
C GLU A 372 6.55 -14.24 -28.51
N THR A 373 7.30 -13.96 -29.55
CA THR A 373 8.15 -14.98 -30.19
C THR A 373 9.30 -15.44 -29.31
N ARG A 374 9.89 -14.54 -28.53
CA ARG A 374 10.96 -14.88 -27.56
C ARG A 374 10.39 -15.60 -26.34
N ILE A 375 9.27 -15.16 -25.80
CA ILE A 375 8.56 -15.78 -24.68
C ILE A 375 8.17 -17.22 -25.02
N SER A 376 7.69 -17.50 -26.22
CA SER A 376 7.33 -18.86 -26.65
C SER A 376 8.52 -19.84 -26.63
N SER A 377 9.76 -19.35 -26.71
CA SER A 377 10.97 -20.17 -26.67
C SER A 377 11.55 -20.37 -25.25
N HIS A 378 11.31 -19.44 -24.32
CA HIS A 378 11.98 -19.37 -23.00
C HIS A 378 11.03 -19.36 -21.79
N LEU A 379 9.79 -19.78 -21.91
CA LEU A 379 8.76 -19.68 -20.87
C LEU A 379 9.13 -20.31 -19.53
N SER A 380 9.10 -19.50 -18.45
CA SER A 380 8.85 -19.97 -17.08
C SER A 380 7.33 -20.09 -16.82
N SER A 381 6.95 -20.77 -15.73
CA SER A 381 5.53 -20.92 -15.37
C SER A 381 4.84 -19.57 -15.10
N GLU A 382 5.52 -18.64 -14.43
CA GLU A 382 5.01 -17.30 -14.13
C GLU A 382 4.78 -16.48 -15.41
N LEU A 383 5.77 -16.47 -16.30
CA LEU A 383 5.68 -15.75 -17.57
C LEU A 383 4.56 -16.28 -18.48
N ALA A 384 4.37 -17.61 -18.49
CA ALA A 384 3.30 -18.25 -19.26
C ALA A 384 1.91 -17.86 -18.76
N LEU A 385 1.74 -17.74 -17.44
CA LEU A 385 0.49 -17.32 -16.82
C LEU A 385 0.16 -15.86 -17.15
N GLU A 386 1.10 -14.95 -16.93
CA GLU A 386 0.90 -13.53 -17.22
C GLU A 386 0.66 -13.25 -18.70
N TYR A 387 1.35 -13.98 -19.57
CA TYR A 387 1.10 -13.87 -21.01
C TYR A 387 -0.31 -14.37 -21.38
N ALA A 388 -0.76 -15.47 -20.77
CA ALA A 388 -2.10 -15.96 -20.98
C ALA A 388 -3.18 -14.98 -20.47
N ASP A 389 -2.96 -14.36 -19.29
CA ASP A 389 -3.87 -13.36 -18.74
C ASP A 389 -3.95 -12.12 -19.64
N TYR A 390 -2.83 -11.66 -20.20
CA TYR A 390 -2.82 -10.60 -21.21
C TYR A 390 -3.65 -10.94 -22.45
N LEU A 391 -3.49 -12.14 -22.99
CA LEU A 391 -4.27 -12.58 -24.14
C LEU A 391 -5.78 -12.65 -23.84
N LEU A 392 -6.14 -13.03 -22.61
CA LEU A 392 -7.53 -13.04 -22.15
C LEU A 392 -8.12 -11.62 -22.07
N GLU A 393 -7.37 -10.66 -21.57
CA GLU A 393 -7.78 -9.24 -21.54
C GLU A 393 -7.96 -8.66 -22.96
N CYS A 394 -7.13 -9.12 -23.92
CA CYS A 394 -7.28 -8.79 -25.33
C CYS A 394 -8.43 -9.53 -26.03
N ASN A 395 -9.25 -10.31 -25.30
CA ASN A 395 -10.30 -11.21 -25.83
C ASN A 395 -9.80 -12.27 -26.83
N LYS A 396 -8.52 -12.64 -26.79
CA LYS A 396 -7.88 -13.66 -27.66
C LYS A 396 -7.83 -15.03 -26.96
N VAL A 397 -8.96 -15.54 -26.53
CA VAL A 397 -9.07 -16.78 -25.72
C VAL A 397 -8.44 -17.99 -26.43
N LEU A 398 -8.56 -18.11 -27.74
CA LEU A 398 -8.00 -19.25 -28.50
C LEU A 398 -6.46 -19.22 -28.53
N GLU A 399 -5.86 -18.02 -28.62
CA GLU A 399 -4.41 -17.86 -28.60
C GLU A 399 -3.87 -18.14 -27.19
N ALA A 400 -4.55 -17.68 -26.13
CA ALA A 400 -4.21 -17.99 -24.74
C ALA A 400 -4.26 -19.49 -24.46
N LEU A 401 -5.28 -20.16 -24.95
CA LEU A 401 -5.42 -21.61 -24.82
C LEU A 401 -4.29 -22.35 -25.55
N ALA A 402 -3.98 -21.94 -26.79
CA ALA A 402 -2.90 -22.55 -27.57
C ALA A 402 -1.51 -22.33 -26.95
N SER A 403 -1.24 -21.15 -26.39
CA SER A 403 0.04 -20.83 -25.74
C SER A 403 0.24 -21.66 -24.47
N LEU A 404 -0.78 -21.76 -23.60
CA LEU A 404 -0.74 -22.59 -22.40
C LEU A 404 -0.66 -24.07 -22.72
N GLU A 405 -1.39 -24.54 -23.76
CA GLU A 405 -1.33 -25.94 -24.17
C GLU A 405 0.05 -26.32 -24.70
N ASN A 406 0.67 -25.47 -25.53
CA ASN A 406 2.03 -25.65 -26.00
C ASN A 406 3.04 -25.66 -24.85
N PHE A 407 2.91 -24.75 -23.90
CA PHE A 407 3.76 -24.71 -22.72
C PHE A 407 3.63 -25.97 -21.87
N CYS A 408 2.41 -26.38 -21.50
CA CYS A 408 2.15 -27.55 -20.70
C CYS A 408 2.56 -28.86 -21.39
N THR A 409 2.45 -28.95 -22.71
CA THR A 409 2.86 -30.17 -23.46
C THR A 409 4.36 -30.27 -23.62
N ASN A 410 5.06 -29.17 -23.90
CA ASN A 410 6.50 -29.19 -24.21
C ASN A 410 7.35 -29.19 -22.94
N LYS A 411 7.06 -28.33 -21.97
CA LYS A 411 7.90 -28.20 -20.75
C LYS A 411 7.43 -29.01 -19.57
N LYS A 412 6.17 -29.45 -19.54
CA LYS A 412 5.57 -30.22 -18.44
C LYS A 412 5.89 -29.61 -17.08
N PRO A 413 5.39 -28.36 -16.81
CA PRO A 413 5.76 -27.63 -15.61
C PRO A 413 5.41 -28.42 -14.35
N VAL A 414 6.26 -28.28 -13.33
CA VAL A 414 6.07 -28.87 -12.01
C VAL A 414 4.99 -28.10 -11.25
N ASP A 415 4.85 -26.82 -11.54
CA ASP A 415 3.83 -25.93 -10.95
C ASP A 415 2.44 -26.29 -11.46
N SER A 416 1.46 -26.24 -10.57
CA SER A 416 0.06 -26.57 -10.87
C SER A 416 -0.68 -25.45 -11.60
N SER A 417 -0.30 -24.19 -11.38
CA SER A 417 -1.04 -23.01 -11.83
C SER A 417 -1.28 -22.95 -13.35
N PRO A 418 -0.28 -23.22 -14.25
CA PRO A 418 -0.54 -23.24 -15.68
C PRO A 418 -1.53 -24.33 -16.11
N TRP A 419 -1.48 -25.49 -15.44
CA TRP A 419 -2.41 -26.59 -15.73
C TRP A 419 -3.84 -26.28 -15.32
N ILE A 420 -4.01 -25.60 -14.18
CA ILE A 420 -5.32 -25.23 -13.66
C ILE A 420 -5.94 -24.14 -14.55
N GLN A 421 -5.15 -23.14 -14.95
CA GLN A 421 -5.60 -22.08 -15.86
C GLN A 421 -5.97 -22.66 -17.24
N LEU A 422 -5.15 -23.55 -17.79
CA LEU A 422 -5.46 -24.26 -19.03
C LEU A 422 -6.76 -25.06 -18.91
N ALA A 423 -6.99 -25.73 -17.77
CA ALA A 423 -8.22 -26.47 -17.52
C ALA A 423 -9.46 -25.57 -17.47
N GLY A 424 -9.34 -24.38 -16.86
CA GLY A 424 -10.40 -23.37 -16.81
C GLY A 424 -10.82 -22.83 -18.17
N LEU A 425 -9.86 -22.71 -19.10
CA LEU A 425 -10.08 -22.22 -20.45
C LEU A 425 -10.52 -23.32 -21.45
N SER A 426 -10.20 -24.57 -21.16
CA SER A 426 -10.43 -25.66 -22.10
C SER A 426 -11.86 -26.17 -22.06
N SER A 427 -12.36 -26.65 -23.22
CA SER A 427 -13.65 -27.34 -23.30
C SER A 427 -13.70 -28.71 -22.60
N SER A 428 -12.53 -29.26 -22.24
CA SER A 428 -12.39 -30.57 -21.60
C SER A 428 -11.44 -30.55 -20.39
N PRO A 429 -11.84 -29.92 -19.28
CA PRO A 429 -11.01 -29.77 -18.06
C PRO A 429 -10.50 -31.08 -17.50
N LYS A 430 -11.33 -32.12 -17.52
CA LYS A 430 -10.98 -33.46 -17.02
C LYS A 430 -9.74 -34.05 -17.71
N THR A 431 -9.66 -33.91 -19.03
CA THR A 431 -8.52 -34.46 -19.79
C THR A 431 -7.23 -33.73 -19.50
N VAL A 432 -7.30 -32.40 -19.34
CA VAL A 432 -6.17 -31.55 -18.97
C VAL A 432 -5.69 -31.86 -17.56
N LEU A 433 -6.59 -31.87 -16.55
CA LEU A 433 -6.24 -32.15 -15.17
C LEU A 433 -5.75 -33.59 -14.96
N SER A 434 -6.32 -34.57 -15.68
CA SER A 434 -5.81 -35.96 -15.63
C SER A 434 -4.43 -36.11 -16.29
N ARG A 435 -4.08 -35.27 -17.27
CA ARG A 435 -2.72 -35.17 -17.83
C ARG A 435 -1.79 -34.50 -16.81
N ALA A 436 -2.24 -33.42 -16.17
CA ALA A 436 -1.50 -32.71 -15.13
C ALA A 436 -1.10 -33.62 -13.96
N THR A 437 -2.01 -34.47 -13.46
CA THR A 437 -1.70 -35.44 -12.40
C THR A 437 -0.60 -36.47 -12.76
N LYS A 438 -0.35 -36.66 -14.05
CA LYS A 438 0.78 -37.53 -14.54
C LYS A 438 2.07 -36.75 -14.71
N CYS A 439 1.99 -35.46 -14.95
CA CYS A 439 3.16 -34.59 -15.22
C CYS A 439 3.71 -33.94 -13.95
N VAL A 440 2.85 -33.50 -13.03
CA VAL A 440 3.30 -32.94 -11.75
C VAL A 440 3.75 -34.08 -10.82
N PRO A 441 5.02 -34.11 -10.41
CA PRO A 441 5.55 -35.23 -9.64
C PRO A 441 5.01 -35.23 -8.20
N MET A 442 4.87 -36.43 -7.62
CA MET A 442 4.48 -36.60 -6.22
C MET A 442 5.50 -36.04 -5.21
N SER A 443 6.74 -35.80 -5.64
CA SER A 443 7.76 -35.12 -4.83
C SER A 443 7.36 -33.67 -4.49
N SER A 444 6.58 -33.02 -5.35
CA SER A 444 5.96 -31.72 -5.12
C SER A 444 4.53 -31.90 -4.60
N ALA A 445 4.41 -32.46 -3.40
CA ALA A 445 3.12 -32.90 -2.83
C ALA A 445 2.06 -31.77 -2.82
N GLY A 446 2.45 -30.52 -2.55
CA GLY A 446 1.58 -29.36 -2.55
C GLY A 446 0.97 -29.08 -3.92
N GLU A 447 1.79 -29.02 -4.96
CA GLU A 447 1.32 -28.74 -6.32
C GLU A 447 0.48 -29.89 -6.89
N HIS A 448 0.89 -31.13 -6.63
CA HIS A 448 0.11 -32.30 -7.03
C HIS A 448 -1.27 -32.34 -6.36
N LEU A 449 -1.33 -31.93 -5.09
CA LEU A 449 -2.58 -31.85 -4.33
C LEU A 449 -3.54 -30.79 -4.88
N LYS A 450 -3.01 -29.61 -5.28
CA LYS A 450 -3.83 -28.58 -5.92
C LYS A 450 -4.50 -29.08 -7.20
N VAL A 451 -3.73 -29.78 -8.05
CA VAL A 451 -4.29 -30.37 -9.29
C VAL A 451 -5.34 -31.44 -8.99
N LEU A 452 -5.12 -32.30 -7.99
CA LEU A 452 -6.10 -33.31 -7.58
C LEU A 452 -7.36 -32.68 -7.01
N LEU A 453 -7.24 -31.60 -6.26
CA LEU A 453 -8.38 -30.89 -5.68
C LEU A 453 -9.28 -30.29 -6.76
N GLN A 454 -8.69 -29.67 -7.77
CA GLN A 454 -9.41 -29.14 -8.93
C GLN A 454 -10.05 -30.26 -9.78
N LEU A 455 -9.32 -31.36 -10.00
CA LEU A 455 -9.88 -32.53 -10.69
C LEU A 455 -11.09 -33.09 -9.95
N PHE A 456 -10.98 -33.21 -8.65
CA PHE A 456 -12.08 -33.70 -7.79
C PHE A 456 -13.29 -32.76 -7.82
N GLY A 457 -13.06 -31.43 -7.71
CA GLY A 457 -14.12 -30.43 -7.81
C GLY A 457 -14.87 -30.51 -9.16
N TYR A 458 -14.12 -30.64 -10.26
CA TYR A 458 -14.72 -30.84 -11.58
C TYR A 458 -15.53 -32.13 -11.67
N GLN A 459 -14.99 -33.25 -11.18
CA GLN A 459 -15.67 -34.55 -11.18
C GLN A 459 -16.94 -34.54 -10.34
N LEU A 460 -16.93 -33.81 -9.22
CA LEU A 460 -18.07 -33.60 -8.35
C LEU A 460 -19.19 -32.79 -9.04
N GLY A 461 -18.81 -31.69 -9.70
CA GLY A 461 -19.74 -30.85 -10.45
C GLY A 461 -20.34 -31.53 -11.70
N ALA A 462 -19.57 -32.45 -12.31
CA ALA A 462 -20.01 -33.22 -13.46
C ALA A 462 -20.81 -34.48 -13.08
N GLU A 463 -21.09 -34.71 -11.78
CA GLU A 463 -21.83 -35.88 -11.24
C GLU A 463 -21.28 -37.24 -11.76
N GLU A 464 -19.95 -37.39 -11.79
CA GLU A 464 -19.30 -38.62 -12.23
C GLU A 464 -19.60 -39.81 -11.31
N ASP A 465 -19.26 -41.02 -11.80
CA ASP A 465 -19.44 -42.25 -11.04
C ASP A 465 -18.79 -42.19 -9.66
N ASN A 466 -19.57 -42.53 -8.62
CA ASN A 466 -19.12 -42.47 -7.23
C ASN A 466 -17.83 -43.32 -6.95
N SER A 467 -17.57 -44.33 -7.76
CA SER A 467 -16.34 -45.14 -7.67
C SER A 467 -15.07 -44.33 -8.06
N ILE A 468 -15.17 -43.51 -9.07
CA ILE A 468 -14.08 -42.65 -9.55
C ILE A 468 -13.87 -41.49 -8.55
N LEU A 469 -14.96 -40.86 -8.12
CA LEU A 469 -14.92 -39.84 -7.07
C LEU A 469 -14.29 -40.35 -5.78
N PHE A 470 -14.63 -41.55 -5.36
CA PHE A 470 -14.04 -42.17 -4.17
C PHE A 470 -12.56 -42.43 -4.30
N GLN A 471 -12.09 -42.87 -5.46
CA GLN A 471 -10.65 -43.09 -5.71
C GLN A 471 -9.84 -41.76 -5.71
N THR A 472 -10.35 -40.71 -6.34
CA THR A 472 -9.69 -39.41 -6.34
C THR A 472 -9.69 -38.79 -4.96
N PHE A 473 -10.80 -38.90 -4.21
CA PHE A 473 -10.88 -38.44 -2.84
C PHE A 473 -9.93 -39.20 -1.89
N GLN A 474 -9.79 -40.49 -2.08
CA GLN A 474 -8.85 -41.29 -1.30
C GLN A 474 -7.40 -40.84 -1.55
N ARG A 475 -7.03 -40.52 -2.81
CA ARG A 475 -5.71 -39.98 -3.15
C ARG A 475 -5.49 -38.60 -2.52
N LEU A 476 -6.49 -37.74 -2.51
CA LEU A 476 -6.46 -36.44 -1.83
C LEU A 476 -6.11 -36.58 -0.35
N LEU A 477 -6.80 -37.46 0.36
CA LEU A 477 -6.59 -37.68 1.79
C LEU A 477 -5.24 -38.30 2.12
N LEU A 478 -4.70 -39.16 1.25
CA LEU A 478 -3.37 -39.77 1.43
C LEU A 478 -2.23 -38.75 1.33
N LEU A 479 -2.41 -37.68 0.55
CA LEU A 479 -1.40 -36.62 0.37
C LEU A 479 -1.50 -35.52 1.42
N SER A 480 -2.64 -35.42 2.13
CA SER A 480 -2.92 -34.36 3.10
C SER A 480 -1.94 -34.26 4.29
N PRO A 481 -1.35 -35.37 4.84
CA PRO A 481 -0.49 -35.28 6.02
C PRO A 481 0.85 -34.58 5.79
N SER A 482 1.30 -34.44 4.54
CA SER A 482 2.61 -33.91 4.19
C SER A 482 2.64 -32.41 3.87
N THR A 483 1.48 -31.74 3.81
CA THR A 483 1.37 -30.36 3.35
C THR A 483 0.58 -29.51 4.34
N GLN A 484 1.28 -28.65 5.07
CA GLN A 484 0.68 -27.62 5.91
C GLN A 484 -0.05 -26.58 5.04
N SER A 485 -1.29 -26.26 5.40
CA SER A 485 -2.10 -25.15 4.86
C SER A 485 -2.04 -24.92 3.35
N LEU A 486 -2.79 -25.71 2.58
CA LEU A 486 -3.03 -25.41 1.18
C LEU A 486 -4.30 -24.56 1.07
N PHE A 487 -4.10 -23.26 1.10
CA PHE A 487 -5.03 -22.30 0.51
C PHE A 487 -4.62 -22.12 -0.95
N ILE A 488 -5.54 -22.28 -1.87
CA ILE A 488 -5.34 -21.83 -3.25
C ILE A 488 -5.74 -20.35 -3.24
N GLU A 489 -4.79 -19.48 -2.82
CA GLU A 489 -4.92 -18.04 -2.99
C GLU A 489 -4.66 -17.72 -4.46
N ASP A 490 -5.57 -16.93 -5.05
CA ASP A 490 -5.46 -16.31 -6.38
C ASP A 490 -5.11 -17.23 -7.56
N LEU A 491 -6.08 -17.98 -7.96
CA LEU A 491 -6.17 -18.42 -9.35
C LEU A 491 -6.83 -17.28 -10.13
N GLY A 492 -6.07 -16.32 -10.67
CA GLY A 492 -6.51 -15.22 -11.51
C GLY A 492 -7.95 -15.25 -12.09
N ALA A 493 -8.29 -14.55 -13.14
CA ALA A 493 -9.63 -14.49 -13.74
C ALA A 493 -10.24 -15.85 -14.19
N CYS A 494 -9.54 -16.96 -13.99
CA CYS A 494 -10.00 -18.32 -14.33
C CYS A 494 -10.91 -18.86 -13.26
N GLN A 495 -12.11 -19.27 -13.68
CA GLN A 495 -13.06 -19.97 -12.82
C GLN A 495 -12.42 -21.22 -12.21
N SER A 496 -12.07 -21.16 -10.93
CA SER A 496 -11.75 -22.34 -10.15
C SER A 496 -13.03 -23.19 -10.07
N PHE A 497 -12.89 -24.52 -10.02
CA PHE A 497 -14.04 -25.42 -9.88
C PHE A 497 -14.63 -25.40 -8.45
N GLY A 498 -14.37 -24.35 -7.69
CA GLY A 498 -15.04 -24.04 -6.43
C GLY A 498 -14.47 -24.67 -5.17
N LEU A 499 -13.48 -25.56 -5.24
CA LEU A 499 -12.87 -26.20 -4.08
C LEU A 499 -11.50 -25.61 -3.76
N HIS A 500 -11.41 -24.94 -2.59
CA HIS A 500 -10.21 -24.25 -2.16
C HIS A 500 -9.47 -24.97 -1.03
N SER A 501 -10.12 -25.88 -0.34
CA SER A 501 -9.52 -26.64 0.77
C SER A 501 -9.92 -28.13 0.76
N ILE A 502 -9.10 -28.96 1.44
CA ILE A 502 -9.43 -30.37 1.65
C ILE A 502 -10.67 -30.51 2.55
N ALA A 503 -10.83 -29.62 3.52
CA ALA A 503 -11.97 -29.62 4.41
C ALA A 503 -13.27 -29.32 3.66
N GLU A 504 -13.24 -28.34 2.75
CA GLU A 504 -14.34 -28.06 1.83
C GLU A 504 -14.67 -29.26 0.94
N ALA A 505 -13.64 -29.90 0.37
CA ALA A 505 -13.82 -31.13 -0.41
C ALA A 505 -14.48 -32.26 0.39
N CYS A 506 -14.16 -32.38 1.68
CA CYS A 506 -14.83 -33.36 2.58
C CYS A 506 -16.31 -33.05 2.77
N VAL A 507 -16.67 -31.78 2.97
CA VAL A 507 -18.06 -31.33 3.15
C VAL A 507 -18.85 -31.54 1.88
N GLU A 508 -18.36 -31.05 0.74
CA GLU A 508 -19.04 -31.15 -0.55
C GLU A 508 -19.23 -32.61 -0.98
N TYR A 509 -18.21 -33.45 -0.78
CA TYR A 509 -18.36 -34.88 -1.07
C TYR A 509 -19.33 -35.59 -0.15
N LEU A 510 -19.41 -35.19 1.11
CA LEU A 510 -20.38 -35.72 2.04
C LEU A 510 -21.83 -35.39 1.60
N GLU A 511 -22.04 -34.13 1.12
CA GLU A 511 -23.37 -33.72 0.61
C GLU A 511 -23.72 -34.44 -0.69
N HIS A 512 -22.78 -34.65 -1.60
CA HIS A 512 -23.00 -35.47 -2.80
C HIS A 512 -23.34 -36.92 -2.42
N ALA A 513 -22.57 -37.52 -1.49
CA ALA A 513 -22.83 -38.86 -1.00
C ALA A 513 -24.19 -38.97 -0.29
N ALA A 514 -24.67 -37.90 0.37
CA ALA A 514 -25.98 -37.85 1.00
C ALA A 514 -27.14 -37.97 -0.02
N ARG A 515 -26.96 -37.45 -1.23
CA ARG A 515 -27.92 -37.58 -2.35
C ARG A 515 -27.98 -39.03 -2.87
N ILE A 516 -26.85 -39.73 -2.85
CA ILE A 516 -26.77 -41.12 -3.31
C ILE A 516 -27.37 -42.10 -2.26
N GLY A 517 -27.11 -41.85 -0.98
CA GLY A 517 -27.67 -42.62 0.13
C GLY A 517 -26.69 -42.94 1.26
N LEU A 518 -27.22 -43.46 2.37
CA LEU A 518 -26.46 -43.75 3.59
C LEU A 518 -25.21 -44.65 3.41
N PRO A 519 -25.19 -45.67 2.54
CA PRO A 519 -23.96 -46.46 2.31
C PRO A 519 -22.80 -45.65 1.76
N ALA A 520 -23.09 -44.68 0.88
CA ALA A 520 -22.06 -43.76 0.34
C ALA A 520 -21.56 -42.82 1.43
N VAL A 521 -22.46 -42.20 2.20
CA VAL A 521 -22.12 -41.34 3.35
C VAL A 521 -21.20 -42.06 4.32
N ARG A 522 -21.47 -43.32 4.65
CA ARG A 522 -20.69 -44.15 5.56
C ARG A 522 -19.26 -44.35 5.06
N LYS A 523 -19.08 -44.57 3.76
CA LYS A 523 -17.75 -44.70 3.16
C LYS A 523 -16.94 -43.39 3.28
N VAL A 524 -17.59 -42.25 3.06
CA VAL A 524 -16.94 -40.92 3.12
C VAL A 524 -16.46 -40.61 4.54
N TYR A 525 -17.40 -40.59 5.52
CA TYR A 525 -16.97 -40.22 6.88
C TYR A 525 -16.06 -41.28 7.52
N SER A 526 -16.18 -42.57 7.16
CA SER A 526 -15.26 -43.58 7.64
C SER A 526 -13.83 -43.37 7.10
N LEU A 527 -13.72 -42.93 5.85
CA LEU A 527 -12.43 -42.62 5.27
C LEU A 527 -11.78 -41.39 5.96
N VAL A 528 -12.55 -40.36 6.18
CA VAL A 528 -12.06 -39.11 6.80
C VAL A 528 -11.73 -39.30 8.28
N LEU A 529 -12.66 -39.83 9.08
CA LEU A 529 -12.52 -39.91 10.55
C LEU A 529 -11.74 -41.13 11.05
N PHE A 530 -11.65 -42.21 10.27
CA PHE A 530 -11.03 -43.46 10.74
C PHE A 530 -9.69 -43.79 10.06
N ASN A 531 -9.42 -43.23 8.84
CA ASN A 531 -8.25 -43.59 8.05
C ASN A 531 -7.36 -42.39 7.67
N SER A 532 -7.76 -41.15 7.94
CA SER A 532 -6.98 -39.96 7.59
C SER A 532 -6.47 -39.21 8.84
N SER A 533 -5.37 -38.52 8.69
CA SER A 533 -4.80 -37.60 9.68
C SER A 533 -4.82 -36.18 9.09
N ILE A 534 -6.00 -35.54 9.10
CA ILE A 534 -6.13 -34.15 8.63
C ILE A 534 -5.64 -33.22 9.73
N GLN A 535 -4.75 -32.28 9.39
CA GLN A 535 -4.30 -31.26 10.33
C GLN A 535 -5.33 -30.13 10.43
N VAL A 536 -5.59 -29.67 11.64
CA VAL A 536 -6.53 -28.57 11.91
C VAL A 536 -5.74 -27.26 11.94
N ASN A 537 -6.21 -26.31 11.14
CA ASN A 537 -5.73 -24.94 11.11
C ASN A 537 -6.92 -24.00 11.31
N ASP A 538 -6.69 -22.74 11.66
CA ASP A 538 -7.75 -21.74 11.87
C ASP A 538 -8.65 -21.58 10.62
N THR A 539 -8.09 -21.79 9.43
CA THR A 539 -8.78 -21.64 8.15
C THR A 539 -9.74 -22.79 7.80
N ASN A 540 -9.52 -24.00 8.33
CA ASN A 540 -10.34 -25.19 8.00
C ASN A 540 -11.20 -25.69 9.17
N MET A 541 -11.14 -25.00 10.31
CA MET A 541 -11.78 -25.42 11.54
C MET A 541 -13.33 -25.45 11.44
N GLU A 542 -13.91 -24.41 10.85
CA GLU A 542 -15.38 -24.30 10.69
C GLU A 542 -15.92 -25.37 9.74
N GLU A 543 -15.22 -25.63 8.65
CA GLU A 543 -15.62 -26.63 7.65
C GLU A 543 -15.53 -28.05 8.22
N LEU A 544 -14.46 -28.36 8.96
CA LEU A 544 -14.33 -29.66 9.64
C LEU A 544 -15.39 -29.84 10.74
N GLN A 545 -15.70 -28.78 11.48
CA GLN A 545 -16.81 -28.79 12.44
C GLN A 545 -18.15 -29.10 11.75
N HIS A 546 -18.41 -28.42 10.64
CA HIS A 546 -19.60 -28.64 9.82
C HIS A 546 -19.66 -30.08 9.27
N PHE A 547 -18.53 -30.62 8.80
CA PHE A 547 -18.42 -32.00 8.33
C PHE A 547 -18.81 -33.01 9.42
N VAL A 548 -18.31 -32.86 10.65
CA VAL A 548 -18.61 -33.73 11.78
C VAL A 548 -20.10 -33.61 12.16
N GLU A 549 -20.64 -32.40 12.25
CA GLU A 549 -22.04 -32.15 12.59
C GLU A 549 -22.98 -32.77 11.54
N ARG A 550 -22.65 -32.59 10.27
CA ARG A 550 -23.44 -33.11 9.17
C ARG A 550 -23.40 -34.62 9.09
N SER A 551 -22.22 -35.23 9.25
CA SER A 551 -22.06 -36.68 9.32
C SER A 551 -22.92 -37.30 10.44
N ALA A 552 -22.92 -36.67 11.61
CA ALA A 552 -23.72 -37.11 12.76
C ALA A 552 -25.25 -36.92 12.56
N THR A 553 -25.64 -35.84 11.84
CA THR A 553 -27.08 -35.60 11.54
C THR A 553 -27.62 -36.57 10.50
N LEU A 554 -26.83 -36.96 9.50
CA LEU A 554 -27.22 -37.97 8.52
C LEU A 554 -27.45 -39.37 9.13
N GLU A 555 -26.72 -39.71 10.20
CA GLU A 555 -26.93 -40.94 10.99
C GLU A 555 -27.93 -40.75 12.16
N SER A 556 -28.92 -39.88 12.01
CA SER A 556 -29.90 -39.54 13.07
C SER A 556 -30.68 -40.75 13.62
N LYS A 557 -30.89 -41.78 12.81
CA LYS A 557 -31.62 -43.01 13.20
C LYS A 557 -30.75 -44.02 13.96
N ASP A 558 -29.41 -43.94 13.88
CA ASP A 558 -28.48 -44.88 14.54
C ASP A 558 -27.70 -44.17 15.65
N LYS A 559 -28.22 -44.22 16.87
CA LYS A 559 -27.60 -43.59 18.05
C LYS A 559 -26.17 -44.09 18.31
N ALA A 560 -25.89 -45.37 18.08
CA ALA A 560 -24.58 -45.97 18.34
C ALA A 560 -23.53 -45.46 17.36
N ARG A 561 -23.88 -45.36 16.07
CA ARG A 561 -22.95 -44.80 15.05
C ARG A 561 -22.71 -43.32 15.23
N ARG A 562 -23.74 -42.55 15.52
CA ARG A 562 -23.60 -41.11 15.81
C ARG A 562 -22.66 -40.85 16.98
N ARG A 563 -22.77 -41.67 18.05
CA ARG A 563 -21.86 -41.58 19.20
C ARG A 563 -20.41 -41.88 18.79
N ARG A 564 -20.19 -42.91 17.98
CA ARG A 564 -18.86 -43.27 17.46
C ARG A 564 -18.25 -42.17 16.58
N ILE A 565 -19.04 -41.47 15.77
CA ILE A 565 -18.58 -40.33 14.96
C ILE A 565 -18.01 -39.22 15.87
N TYR A 566 -18.74 -38.83 16.92
CA TYR A 566 -18.25 -37.82 17.86
C TYR A 566 -17.06 -38.32 18.67
N GLU A 567 -17.03 -39.54 19.13
CA GLU A 567 -15.90 -40.12 19.88
C GLU A 567 -14.64 -40.11 19.01
N ARG A 568 -14.77 -40.56 17.77
CA ARG A 568 -13.61 -40.59 16.86
C ARG A 568 -13.14 -39.19 16.42
N ALA A 569 -14.06 -38.27 16.20
CA ALA A 569 -13.70 -36.86 15.92
C ALA A 569 -12.97 -36.21 17.12
N LEU A 570 -13.39 -36.50 18.35
CA LEU A 570 -12.71 -36.03 19.54
C LEU A 570 -11.30 -36.61 19.70
N GLU A 571 -11.11 -37.91 19.38
CA GLU A 571 -9.78 -38.53 19.37
C GLU A 571 -8.88 -37.97 18.27
N MET A 572 -9.43 -37.70 17.08
CA MET A 572 -8.65 -37.21 15.93
C MET A 572 -8.18 -35.75 16.12
N PHE A 573 -8.99 -34.94 16.77
CA PHE A 573 -8.74 -33.51 16.95
C PHE A 573 -8.36 -33.15 18.40
N GLU A 574 -7.87 -34.12 19.19
CA GLU A 574 -7.43 -33.95 20.57
C GLU A 574 -6.36 -32.85 20.67
N GLY A 575 -6.55 -31.90 21.61
CA GLY A 575 -5.62 -30.78 21.84
C GLY A 575 -5.78 -29.59 20.88
N THR A 576 -6.78 -29.59 20.01
CA THR A 576 -7.07 -28.46 19.10
C THR A 576 -8.32 -27.70 19.57
N ASP A 577 -8.51 -26.44 19.14
CA ASP A 577 -9.71 -25.65 19.41
C ASP A 577 -10.99 -26.30 18.87
N LEU A 578 -10.85 -27.10 17.83
CA LEU A 578 -11.94 -27.88 17.23
C LEU A 578 -12.49 -28.94 18.19
N GLU A 579 -11.66 -29.55 19.03
CA GLU A 579 -12.10 -30.49 20.07
C GLU A 579 -13.16 -29.85 20.98
N HIS A 580 -12.90 -28.61 21.43
CA HIS A 580 -13.84 -27.90 22.30
C HIS A 580 -15.19 -27.60 21.60
N ALA A 581 -15.13 -27.22 20.32
CA ALA A 581 -16.33 -26.99 19.51
C ALA A 581 -17.14 -28.27 19.29
N ILE A 582 -16.49 -29.42 18.98
CA ILE A 582 -17.14 -30.73 18.79
C ILE A 582 -17.73 -31.22 20.12
N ARG A 583 -17.06 -30.99 21.25
CA ARG A 583 -17.60 -31.35 22.59
C ARG A 583 -18.90 -30.61 22.89
N LYS A 584 -18.96 -29.30 22.62
CA LYS A 584 -20.21 -28.51 22.72
C LYS A 584 -21.32 -29.00 21.79
N LEU A 585 -20.98 -29.36 20.54
CA LEU A 585 -21.95 -29.92 19.60
C LEU A 585 -22.51 -31.25 20.07
N ARG A 586 -21.65 -32.13 20.62
CA ARG A 586 -22.10 -33.41 21.20
C ARG A 586 -23.08 -33.20 22.37
N GLU A 587 -22.78 -32.26 23.27
CA GLU A 587 -23.66 -31.94 24.42
C GLU A 587 -25.01 -31.34 23.95
N LYS A 588 -24.96 -30.39 23.00
CA LYS A 588 -26.17 -29.78 22.41
C LYS A 588 -27.07 -30.80 21.72
N ASN A 589 -26.45 -31.76 21.02
CA ASN A 589 -27.20 -32.80 20.32
C ASN A 589 -27.63 -33.96 21.25
N ALA A 590 -26.94 -34.18 22.38
CA ALA A 590 -27.40 -35.08 23.44
C ALA A 590 -28.63 -34.52 24.16
N ALA A 591 -28.69 -33.21 24.40
CA ALA A 591 -29.84 -32.56 25.03
C ALA A 591 -31.13 -32.56 24.15
N LYS A 592 -31.02 -32.71 22.83
CA LYS A 592 -32.16 -32.83 21.91
C LYS A 592 -32.73 -34.27 21.83
N LEU A 593 -32.15 -35.22 22.56
CA LEU A 593 -32.48 -36.63 22.51
C LEU A 593 -33.18 -37.16 23.77
N TYR A 594 -33.33 -36.29 24.77
CA TYR A 594 -34.24 -36.45 25.91
C TYR A 594 -35.45 -35.53 25.69
#